data_379029b21f5a5334283a9f9f47d7e9e0
#
_entry.id   379029b21f5a5334283a9f9f47d7e9e0
#
_cell.length_a   1.000
_cell.length_b   1.000
_cell.length_c   1.000
_cell.angle_alpha   90.00
_cell.angle_beta   90.00
_cell.angle_gamma   90.00
#
_symmetry.space_group_name_H-M   'P 1'
#
loop_
_entity.id
_entity.type
_entity.pdbx_description
1 polymer ?
#
loop_
_entity_poly.entity_id
_entity_poly.type
_entity_poly.pdbx_seq_one_letter_code
_entity_poly.pdbx_strand_id
1 'polypeptide(L)'
;MKLGIVSDEIDRDFARAVKIGTSLGIYRYEIRNLATGRAPFCDPAELREVERIASGEGIEITALSPGLFKYTEDQAGLEKDLAEAYPRACELAQRWKLPGLIVFGFHKPGVTEENFASKDPGRIPDHLIDWWQRAGQHAEADGILLMIEPEPICWTDTATLAARLIAASGSKALRINYDPGNVAWLQERDPFPDFAPAAPWIANVHVKDLRPGATRPEFVPAGEGLINFALHFHALRTSGYSGPISLEPHMDGNVATIRRCKQAFEKAWLAD
;
A
#
# COMPACT_ATOMS: atom_id res chain seq x y z
N MET A 1 -0.03 -14.14 -12.74
CA MET A 1 -0.68 -13.27 -11.73
C MET A 1 -0.12 -13.58 -10.35
N LYS A 2 0.22 -12.56 -9.58
CA LYS A 2 0.81 -12.69 -8.23
C LYS A 2 -0.17 -12.12 -7.18
N LEU A 3 -1.36 -12.73 -7.06
CA LEU A 3 -2.34 -12.31 -6.07
C LEU A 3 -1.86 -12.63 -4.66
N GLY A 4 -1.91 -11.62 -3.80
CA GLY A 4 -1.67 -11.68 -2.38
C GLY A 4 -2.77 -10.99 -1.59
N ILE A 5 -2.56 -10.84 -0.29
CA ILE A 5 -3.43 -10.13 0.64
C ILE A 5 -2.61 -9.47 1.73
N VAL A 6 -3.05 -8.30 2.19
CA VAL A 6 -2.53 -7.71 3.43
C VAL A 6 -2.98 -8.60 4.59
N SER A 7 -2.05 -9.15 5.36
CA SER A 7 -2.32 -10.26 6.30
C SER A 7 -3.38 -9.92 7.35
N ASP A 8 -3.35 -8.71 7.90
CA ASP A 8 -4.29 -8.26 8.93
C ASP A 8 -5.69 -7.89 8.40
N GLU A 9 -5.90 -7.96 7.09
CA GLU A 9 -7.24 -7.99 6.51
C GLU A 9 -7.98 -9.32 6.77
N ILE A 10 -7.23 -10.36 7.10
CA ILE A 10 -7.77 -11.64 7.57
C ILE A 10 -7.73 -11.70 9.09
N ASP A 11 -6.54 -11.59 9.68
CA ASP A 11 -6.33 -11.62 11.13
C ASP A 11 -4.96 -11.03 11.47
N ARG A 12 -4.85 -10.35 12.61
CA ARG A 12 -3.57 -9.87 13.13
C ARG A 12 -2.67 -11.00 13.65
N ASP A 13 -3.24 -12.13 14.04
CA ASP A 13 -2.49 -13.37 14.26
C ASP A 13 -2.11 -13.94 12.88
N PHE A 14 -0.81 -13.85 12.54
CA PHE A 14 -0.32 -14.26 11.23
C PHE A 14 -0.53 -15.76 10.95
N ALA A 15 -0.39 -16.64 11.95
CA ALA A 15 -0.64 -18.07 11.77
C ALA A 15 -2.09 -18.35 11.38
N ARG A 16 -3.02 -17.63 12.01
CA ARG A 16 -4.44 -17.71 11.69
C ARG A 16 -4.75 -17.12 10.33
N ALA A 17 -4.14 -15.96 9.98
CA ALA A 17 -4.26 -15.36 8.66
C ALA A 17 -3.80 -16.31 7.55
N VAL A 18 -2.65 -16.96 7.73
CA VAL A 18 -2.11 -17.94 6.77
C VAL A 18 -3.00 -19.17 6.67
N LYS A 19 -3.46 -19.72 7.78
CA LYS A 19 -4.38 -20.88 7.77
C LYS A 19 -5.66 -20.60 6.96
N ILE A 20 -6.24 -19.42 7.12
CA ILE A 20 -7.43 -19.01 6.36
C ILE A 20 -7.07 -18.77 4.89
N GLY A 21 -6.05 -17.95 4.62
CA GLY A 21 -5.66 -17.58 3.26
C GLY A 21 -5.26 -18.79 2.41
N THR A 22 -4.46 -19.71 2.94
CA THR A 22 -4.04 -20.92 2.22
C THR A 22 -5.22 -21.84 1.92
N SER A 23 -6.23 -21.92 2.81
CA SER A 23 -7.49 -22.65 2.53
C SER A 23 -8.27 -22.09 1.34
N LEU A 24 -7.99 -20.83 0.98
CA LEU A 24 -8.55 -20.13 -0.17
C LEU A 24 -7.58 -20.06 -1.36
N GLY A 25 -6.39 -20.67 -1.27
CA GLY A 25 -5.38 -20.64 -2.33
C GLY A 25 -4.59 -19.32 -2.39
N ILE A 26 -4.50 -18.58 -1.28
CA ILE A 26 -3.67 -17.38 -1.16
C ILE A 26 -2.38 -17.76 -0.42
N TYR A 27 -1.23 -17.59 -1.07
CA TYR A 27 0.09 -17.95 -0.57
C TYR A 27 1.05 -16.75 -0.52
N ARG A 28 0.55 -15.54 -0.80
CA ARG A 28 1.32 -14.29 -0.77
C ARG A 28 0.72 -13.33 0.21
N TYR A 29 1.57 -12.77 1.07
CA TYR A 29 1.12 -11.89 2.13
C TYR A 29 1.97 -10.62 2.16
N GLU A 30 1.28 -9.50 2.29
CA GLU A 30 1.87 -8.24 2.70
C GLU A 30 1.74 -8.11 4.21
N ILE A 31 2.79 -7.68 4.88
CA ILE A 31 2.80 -7.52 6.34
C ILE A 31 2.64 -6.04 6.69
N ARG A 32 1.64 -5.76 7.53
CA ARG A 32 1.33 -4.43 8.06
C ARG A 32 1.20 -4.49 9.58
N ASN A 33 0.06 -4.91 10.09
CA ASN A 33 -0.16 -5.05 11.52
C ASN A 33 -0.09 -6.52 11.94
N LEU A 34 0.55 -6.76 13.09
CA LEU A 34 0.51 -8.03 13.82
C LEU A 34 -0.26 -7.82 15.14
N ALA A 35 -0.42 -8.85 15.96
CA ALA A 35 -1.27 -8.77 17.15
C ALA A 35 -0.80 -7.69 18.13
N THR A 36 0.51 -7.52 18.31
CA THR A 36 1.09 -6.57 19.28
C THR A 36 1.43 -5.20 18.69
N GLY A 37 1.36 -5.03 17.36
CA GLY A 37 1.65 -3.74 16.74
C GLY A 37 1.97 -3.81 15.26
N ARG A 38 2.32 -2.67 14.70
CA ARG A 38 2.72 -2.57 13.29
C ARG A 38 4.16 -3.03 13.11
N ALA A 39 4.41 -3.93 12.15
CA ALA A 39 5.76 -4.39 11.83
C ALA A 39 6.63 -3.25 11.23
N PRO A 40 7.89 -3.08 11.65
CA PRO A 40 8.68 -3.90 12.59
C PRO A 40 8.56 -3.50 14.07
N PHE A 41 7.61 -2.63 14.44
CA PHE A 41 7.47 -2.03 15.78
C PHE A 41 6.58 -2.86 16.72
N CYS A 42 6.34 -4.12 16.40
CA CYS A 42 5.65 -5.12 17.21
C CYS A 42 6.64 -5.95 18.05
N ASP A 43 6.13 -6.94 18.78
CA ASP A 43 6.98 -7.89 19.52
C ASP A 43 7.89 -8.65 18.53
N PRO A 44 9.22 -8.67 18.76
CA PRO A 44 10.15 -9.43 17.93
C PRO A 44 9.84 -10.94 17.84
N ALA A 45 9.11 -11.51 18.80
CA ALA A 45 8.66 -12.91 18.73
C ALA A 45 7.67 -13.13 17.58
N GLU A 46 6.80 -12.16 17.30
CA GLU A 46 5.87 -12.24 16.16
C GLU A 46 6.60 -12.21 14.82
N LEU A 47 7.65 -11.39 14.68
CA LEU A 47 8.47 -11.35 13.46
C LEU A 47 9.17 -12.69 13.22
N ARG A 48 9.69 -13.33 14.28
CA ARG A 48 10.26 -14.68 14.17
C ARG A 48 9.22 -15.73 13.78
N GLU A 49 8.00 -15.59 14.29
CA GLU A 49 6.90 -16.49 13.92
C GLU A 49 6.48 -16.31 12.46
N VAL A 50 6.43 -15.08 11.94
CA VAL A 50 6.23 -14.81 10.50
C VAL A 50 7.30 -15.53 9.67
N GLU A 51 8.57 -15.42 10.04
CA GLU A 51 9.69 -16.07 9.35
C GLU A 51 9.57 -17.59 9.38
N ARG A 52 9.24 -18.16 10.54
CA ARG A 52 9.03 -19.59 10.70
C ARG A 52 7.92 -20.12 9.82
N ILE A 53 6.77 -19.43 9.79
CA ILE A 53 5.61 -19.81 8.99
C ILE A 53 5.94 -19.69 7.49
N ALA A 54 6.52 -18.54 7.09
CA ALA A 54 6.86 -18.31 5.69
C ALA A 54 7.79 -19.38 5.12
N SER A 55 8.81 -19.76 5.90
CA SER A 55 9.77 -20.80 5.47
C SER A 55 9.18 -22.23 5.48
N GLY A 56 8.22 -22.51 6.38
CA GLY A 56 7.65 -23.85 6.56
C GLY A 56 6.48 -24.18 5.64
N GLU A 57 5.70 -23.18 5.21
CA GLU A 57 4.43 -23.38 4.50
C GLU A 57 4.44 -22.92 3.03
N GLY A 58 5.61 -22.58 2.49
CA GLY A 58 5.71 -22.11 1.11
C GLY A 58 5.04 -20.75 0.88
N ILE A 59 5.02 -19.91 1.92
CA ILE A 59 4.44 -18.58 1.91
C ILE A 59 5.47 -17.57 1.40
N GLU A 60 5.05 -16.70 0.51
CA GLU A 60 5.84 -15.56 0.03
C GLU A 60 5.39 -14.28 0.75
N ILE A 61 6.32 -13.60 1.44
CA ILE A 61 6.09 -12.23 1.90
C ILE A 61 6.43 -11.30 0.74
N THR A 62 5.48 -10.45 0.33
CA THR A 62 5.62 -9.64 -0.88
C THR A 62 5.94 -8.17 -0.61
N ALA A 63 5.52 -7.64 0.54
CA ALA A 63 5.78 -6.27 0.94
C ALA A 63 5.68 -6.08 2.45
N LEU A 64 6.25 -4.98 2.93
CA LEU A 64 6.15 -4.50 4.31
C LEU A 64 5.63 -3.07 4.30
N SER A 65 4.58 -2.79 5.08
CA SER A 65 3.99 -1.46 5.27
C SER A 65 4.21 -0.96 6.70
N PRO A 66 5.38 -0.36 7.01
CA PRO A 66 5.75 0.04 8.38
C PRO A 66 5.04 1.31 8.87
N GLY A 67 4.31 2.02 8.02
CA GLY A 67 3.63 3.27 8.38
C GLY A 67 4.51 4.52 8.30
N LEU A 68 5.72 4.41 7.71
CA LEU A 68 6.63 5.53 7.58
C LEU A 68 6.00 6.71 6.85
N PHE A 69 6.25 7.89 7.36
CA PHE A 69 5.86 9.20 6.84
C PHE A 69 4.36 9.51 6.88
N LYS A 70 3.50 8.56 7.31
CA LYS A 70 2.03 8.79 7.33
C LYS A 70 1.63 9.99 8.20
N TYR A 71 2.34 10.20 9.30
CA TYR A 71 2.06 11.26 10.28
C TYR A 71 3.21 12.25 10.43
N THR A 72 4.11 12.33 9.46
CA THR A 72 5.24 13.25 9.44
C THR A 72 4.81 14.57 8.83
N GLU A 73 4.77 15.63 9.62
CA GLU A 73 4.27 16.95 9.23
C GLU A 73 5.36 18.01 9.05
N ASP A 74 6.53 17.77 9.64
CA ASP A 74 7.62 18.74 9.70
C ASP A 74 9.01 18.11 9.54
N GLN A 75 10.02 18.97 9.45
CA GLN A 75 11.42 18.58 9.30
C GLN A 75 11.92 17.72 10.46
N ALA A 76 11.49 18.01 11.69
CA ALA A 76 11.94 17.24 12.87
C ALA A 76 11.34 15.81 12.85
N GLY A 77 10.10 15.67 12.41
CA GLY A 77 9.48 14.38 12.18
C GLY A 77 10.20 13.56 11.09
N LEU A 78 10.58 14.19 9.99
CA LEU A 78 11.38 13.55 8.94
C LEU A 78 12.73 13.05 9.47
N GLU A 79 13.47 13.90 10.20
CA GLU A 79 14.77 13.52 10.79
C GLU A 79 14.62 12.33 11.73
N LYS A 80 13.58 12.34 12.55
CA LYS A 80 13.27 11.24 13.46
C LYS A 80 12.94 9.96 12.70
N ASP A 81 12.08 10.02 11.69
CA ASP A 81 11.73 8.85 10.89
C ASP A 81 12.93 8.25 10.18
N LEU A 82 13.80 9.09 9.60
CA LEU A 82 15.02 8.65 8.92
C LEU A 82 16.07 8.09 9.88
N ALA A 83 16.15 8.60 11.13
CA ALA A 83 17.13 8.16 12.12
C ALA A 83 16.68 6.90 12.89
N GLU A 84 15.39 6.71 13.14
CA GLU A 84 14.89 5.68 14.06
C GLU A 84 14.03 4.62 13.36
N ALA A 85 12.99 5.05 12.65
CA ALA A 85 11.99 4.13 12.11
C ALA A 85 12.42 3.51 10.78
N TYR A 86 12.97 4.29 9.88
CA TYR A 86 13.42 3.82 8.57
C TYR A 86 14.50 2.72 8.68
N PRO A 87 15.58 2.85 9.49
CA PRO A 87 16.61 1.80 9.59
C PRO A 87 16.04 0.46 10.04
N ARG A 88 15.14 0.47 11.01
CA ARG A 88 14.48 -0.77 11.51
C ARG A 88 13.59 -1.42 10.44
N ALA A 89 12.87 -0.63 9.69
CA ALA A 89 12.04 -1.12 8.60
C ALA A 89 12.89 -1.67 7.45
N CYS A 90 13.97 -0.96 7.10
CA CYS A 90 14.92 -1.37 6.08
C CYS A 90 15.62 -2.68 6.44
N GLU A 91 16.13 -2.82 7.66
CA GLU A 91 16.75 -4.06 8.16
C GLU A 91 15.79 -5.26 8.03
N LEU A 92 14.52 -5.09 8.43
CA LEU A 92 13.52 -6.16 8.31
C LEU A 92 13.23 -6.50 6.84
N ALA A 93 13.09 -5.49 5.98
CA ALA A 93 12.85 -5.71 4.56
C ALA A 93 14.02 -6.43 3.88
N GLN A 94 15.26 -6.04 4.18
CA GLN A 94 16.47 -6.71 3.69
C GLN A 94 16.55 -8.16 4.18
N ARG A 95 16.27 -8.41 5.46
CA ARG A 95 16.22 -9.75 6.06
C ARG A 95 15.20 -10.65 5.39
N TRP A 96 14.04 -10.08 5.01
CA TRP A 96 12.99 -10.78 4.29
C TRP A 96 13.16 -10.76 2.76
N LYS A 97 14.23 -10.13 2.25
CA LYS A 97 14.55 -9.98 0.83
C LYS A 97 13.43 -9.31 0.03
N LEU A 98 12.78 -8.35 0.64
CA LEU A 98 11.73 -7.56 -0.01
C LEU A 98 12.34 -6.51 -0.95
N PRO A 99 11.68 -6.19 -2.07
CA PRO A 99 12.15 -5.16 -3.00
C PRO A 99 12.00 -3.75 -2.43
N GLY A 100 11.11 -3.53 -1.46
CA GLY A 100 10.83 -2.21 -0.94
C GLY A 100 9.88 -2.18 0.25
N LEU A 101 9.66 -0.96 0.73
CA LEU A 101 8.74 -0.60 1.79
C LEU A 101 7.56 0.19 1.22
N ILE A 102 6.34 -0.09 1.67
CA ILE A 102 5.20 0.79 1.41
C ILE A 102 5.24 1.92 2.42
N VAL A 103 5.25 3.15 1.91
CA VAL A 103 5.38 4.39 2.69
C VAL A 103 4.30 5.39 2.28
N PHE A 104 4.11 6.45 3.07
CA PHE A 104 3.05 7.42 2.83
C PHE A 104 3.60 8.81 2.48
N GLY A 105 2.78 9.64 1.85
CA GLY A 105 3.17 10.88 1.19
C GLY A 105 3.36 12.11 2.08
N PHE A 106 3.76 11.95 3.33
CA PHE A 106 3.81 12.97 4.38
C PHE A 106 2.45 13.57 4.71
N HIS A 107 2.19 13.79 5.98
CA HIS A 107 0.91 14.26 6.48
C HIS A 107 0.63 15.73 6.12
N LYS A 108 -0.61 16.02 5.75
CA LYS A 108 -1.08 17.42 5.59
C LYS A 108 -1.44 17.99 6.96
N PRO A 109 -0.80 19.05 7.44
CA PRO A 109 -1.10 19.62 8.76
C PRO A 109 -2.59 19.94 8.93
N GLY A 110 -3.18 19.48 10.04
CA GLY A 110 -4.59 19.71 10.37
C GLY A 110 -5.60 18.93 9.54
N VAL A 111 -5.17 17.96 8.74
CA VAL A 111 -6.05 17.05 7.99
C VAL A 111 -6.19 15.73 8.73
N THR A 112 -7.42 15.23 8.83
CA THR A 112 -7.74 13.94 9.48
C THR A 112 -8.61 13.09 8.55
N GLU A 113 -8.80 11.82 8.88
CA GLU A 113 -9.73 10.94 8.16
C GLU A 113 -11.19 11.40 8.20
N GLU A 114 -11.52 12.36 9.07
CA GLU A 114 -12.87 12.90 9.22
C GLU A 114 -13.08 14.23 8.48
N ASN A 115 -11.99 14.95 8.16
CA ASN A 115 -12.06 16.28 7.58
C ASN A 115 -11.26 16.45 6.28
N PHE A 116 -10.66 15.38 5.73
CA PHE A 116 -9.97 15.52 4.46
C PHE A 116 -10.96 16.02 3.41
N ALA A 117 -10.71 17.20 2.88
CA ALA A 117 -11.44 17.72 1.74
C ALA A 117 -10.60 17.45 0.49
N SER A 118 -11.25 17.13 -0.61
CA SER A 118 -10.63 17.02 -1.94
C SER A 118 -10.12 18.39 -2.41
N LYS A 119 -9.14 18.91 -1.72
CA LYS A 119 -8.41 20.07 -2.20
C LYS A 119 -7.21 19.52 -2.94
N ASP A 120 -7.31 19.49 -4.28
CA ASP A 120 -6.11 19.37 -5.09
C ASP A 120 -5.15 20.47 -4.58
N PRO A 121 -4.03 20.12 -3.94
CA PRO A 121 -3.07 21.11 -3.47
C PRO A 121 -2.47 21.91 -4.65
N GLY A 122 -2.80 21.53 -5.88
CA GLY A 122 -2.34 22.17 -7.13
C GLY A 122 -0.84 22.13 -7.32
N ARG A 123 -0.09 22.35 -6.27
CA ARG A 123 1.38 22.34 -6.26
C ARG A 123 1.89 21.63 -5.00
N ILE A 124 2.75 20.66 -5.19
CA ILE A 124 3.51 20.06 -4.10
C ILE A 124 4.48 21.13 -3.54
N PRO A 125 4.47 21.41 -2.22
CA PRO A 125 5.43 22.33 -1.63
C PRO A 125 6.89 21.89 -1.91
N ASP A 126 7.76 22.86 -2.24
CA ASP A 126 9.13 22.56 -2.65
C ASP A 126 9.91 21.78 -1.58
N HIS A 127 9.69 22.07 -0.29
CA HIS A 127 10.32 21.33 0.80
C HIS A 127 10.01 19.84 0.82
N LEU A 128 8.85 19.41 0.30
CA LEU A 128 8.51 17.98 0.20
C LEU A 128 9.34 17.28 -0.88
N ILE A 129 9.70 18.00 -1.94
CA ILE A 129 10.61 17.47 -2.95
C ILE A 129 11.97 17.18 -2.32
N ASP A 130 12.48 18.13 -1.52
CA ASP A 130 13.75 17.96 -0.79
C ASP A 130 13.69 16.79 0.21
N TRP A 131 12.58 16.64 0.92
CA TRP A 131 12.36 15.52 1.85
C TRP A 131 12.37 14.18 1.13
N TRP A 132 11.71 14.09 -0.01
CA TRP A 132 11.73 12.88 -0.81
C TRP A 132 13.08 12.61 -1.47
N GLN A 133 13.83 13.64 -1.86
CA GLN A 133 15.21 13.45 -2.31
C GLN A 133 16.07 12.82 -1.22
N ARG A 134 15.95 13.30 0.02
CA ARG A 134 16.68 12.75 1.17
C ARG A 134 16.25 11.31 1.48
N ALA A 135 14.97 11.05 1.60
CA ALA A 135 14.46 9.69 1.82
C ALA A 135 14.89 8.74 0.69
N GLY A 136 14.82 9.21 -0.55
CA GLY A 136 15.27 8.46 -1.73
C GLY A 136 16.76 8.17 -1.71
N GLN A 137 17.63 9.11 -1.27
CA GLN A 137 19.07 8.88 -1.12
C GLN A 137 19.38 7.78 -0.10
N HIS A 138 18.68 7.76 1.05
CA HIS A 138 18.80 6.66 2.01
C HIS A 138 18.41 5.32 1.35
N ALA A 139 17.28 5.29 0.67
CA ALA A 139 16.79 4.08 0.02
C ALA A 139 17.72 3.57 -1.11
N GLU A 140 18.30 4.48 -1.89
CA GLU A 140 19.30 4.16 -2.92
C GLU A 140 20.57 3.58 -2.32
N ALA A 141 21.05 4.15 -1.19
CA ALA A 141 22.23 3.64 -0.49
C ALA A 141 21.99 2.23 0.08
N ASP A 142 20.79 1.95 0.55
CA ASP A 142 20.40 0.66 1.12
C ASP A 142 19.92 -0.37 0.06
N GLY A 143 19.80 0.04 -1.19
CA GLY A 143 19.34 -0.83 -2.29
C GLY A 143 17.87 -1.26 -2.18
N ILE A 144 17.01 -0.43 -1.58
CA ILE A 144 15.59 -0.73 -1.36
C ILE A 144 14.69 0.31 -2.03
N LEU A 145 13.48 -0.07 -2.40
CA LEU A 145 12.49 0.88 -2.94
C LEU A 145 11.62 1.47 -1.81
N LEU A 146 11.20 2.71 -1.97
CA LEU A 146 10.11 3.32 -1.21
C LEU A 146 8.89 3.47 -2.13
N MET A 147 7.85 2.69 -1.86
CA MET A 147 6.63 2.63 -2.65
C MET A 147 5.57 3.53 -1.99
N ILE A 148 5.41 4.72 -2.54
CA ILE A 148 4.50 5.75 -1.99
C ILE A 148 3.06 5.32 -2.26
N GLU A 149 2.28 5.15 -1.21
CA GLU A 149 0.85 4.92 -1.28
C GLU A 149 0.11 6.26 -1.25
N PRO A 150 -0.72 6.56 -2.26
CA PRO A 150 -1.64 7.68 -2.19
C PRO A 150 -2.60 7.53 -1.01
N GLU A 151 -2.72 8.58 -0.18
CA GLU A 151 -3.52 8.54 1.04
C GLU A 151 -4.21 9.89 1.25
N PRO A 152 -5.54 9.96 1.49
CA PRO A 152 -6.29 11.22 1.57
C PRO A 152 -5.74 12.26 2.55
N ILE A 153 -5.16 11.81 3.66
CA ILE A 153 -4.58 12.70 4.68
C ILE A 153 -3.15 13.15 4.37
N CYS A 154 -2.55 12.63 3.30
CA CYS A 154 -1.17 12.94 2.91
C CYS A 154 -1.09 13.91 1.73
N TRP A 155 0.07 14.53 1.54
CA TRP A 155 0.32 15.42 0.40
C TRP A 155 0.24 14.69 -0.94
N THR A 156 0.60 13.40 -0.99
CA THR A 156 0.40 12.56 -2.17
C THR A 156 -0.93 11.81 -2.04
N ASP A 157 -2.03 12.51 -2.17
CA ASP A 157 -3.37 11.95 -2.06
C ASP A 157 -3.91 11.35 -3.37
N THR A 158 -3.19 11.50 -4.48
CA THR A 158 -3.50 10.88 -5.76
C THR A 158 -2.27 10.24 -6.38
N ALA A 159 -2.47 9.24 -7.24
CA ALA A 159 -1.37 8.60 -7.95
C ALA A 159 -0.67 9.55 -8.94
N THR A 160 -1.41 10.50 -9.50
CA THR A 160 -0.84 11.58 -10.33
C THR A 160 0.12 12.47 -9.54
N LEU A 161 -0.24 12.86 -8.29
CA LEU A 161 0.64 13.67 -7.45
C LEU A 161 1.88 12.89 -7.02
N ALA A 162 1.72 11.61 -6.65
CA ALA A 162 2.86 10.75 -6.37
C ALA A 162 3.82 10.66 -7.56
N ALA A 163 3.32 10.45 -8.77
CA ALA A 163 4.13 10.40 -9.99
C ALA A 163 4.88 11.72 -10.26
N ARG A 164 4.21 12.88 -10.10
CA ARG A 164 4.83 14.20 -10.23
C ARG A 164 5.94 14.42 -9.22
N LEU A 165 5.72 14.03 -7.97
CA LEU A 165 6.70 14.14 -6.90
C LEU A 165 7.92 13.25 -7.15
N ILE A 166 7.72 12.00 -7.57
CA ILE A 166 8.81 11.09 -7.93
C ILE A 166 9.64 11.68 -9.07
N ALA A 167 9.00 12.18 -10.11
CA ALA A 167 9.70 12.83 -11.22
C ALA A 167 10.48 14.07 -10.79
N ALA A 168 9.91 14.91 -9.90
CA ALA A 168 10.57 16.11 -9.40
C ALA A 168 11.74 15.81 -8.46
N SER A 169 11.65 14.75 -7.64
CA SER A 169 12.72 14.34 -6.73
C SER A 169 13.96 13.80 -7.45
N GLY A 170 13.79 13.25 -8.66
CA GLY A 170 14.87 12.60 -9.41
C GLY A 170 15.40 11.30 -8.80
N SER A 171 14.81 10.80 -7.72
CA SER A 171 15.26 9.56 -7.07
C SER A 171 14.90 8.32 -7.88
N LYS A 172 15.84 7.39 -7.94
CA LYS A 172 15.66 6.08 -8.59
C LYS A 172 15.03 5.04 -7.67
N ALA A 173 14.96 5.29 -6.37
CA ALA A 173 14.40 4.37 -5.38
C ALA A 173 12.90 4.62 -5.11
N LEU A 174 12.32 5.73 -5.56
CA LEU A 174 10.91 6.01 -5.33
C LEU A 174 10.03 5.33 -6.38
N ARG A 175 8.94 4.72 -5.90
CA ARG A 175 7.90 4.04 -6.69
C ARG A 175 6.53 4.35 -6.10
N ILE A 176 5.50 3.79 -6.71
CA ILE A 176 4.12 3.91 -6.27
C ILE A 176 3.60 2.54 -5.83
N ASN A 177 3.00 2.50 -4.64
CA ASN A 177 2.00 1.51 -4.29
C ASN A 177 0.66 2.02 -4.82
N TYR A 178 0.17 1.46 -5.91
CA TYR A 178 -1.03 1.92 -6.60
C TYR A 178 -2.28 1.45 -5.87
N ASP A 179 -2.94 2.35 -5.17
CA ASP A 179 -4.21 2.13 -4.48
C ASP A 179 -5.30 3.05 -5.04
N PRO A 180 -6.08 2.59 -6.02
CA PRO A 180 -7.19 3.37 -6.54
C PRO A 180 -8.33 3.56 -5.52
N GLY A 181 -8.44 2.69 -4.50
CA GLY A 181 -9.46 2.81 -3.46
C GLY A 181 -9.30 4.04 -2.58
N ASN A 182 -8.07 4.36 -2.17
CA ASN A 182 -7.80 5.58 -1.41
C ASN A 182 -8.14 6.84 -2.22
N VAL A 183 -7.83 6.83 -3.52
CA VAL A 183 -8.14 7.97 -4.40
C VAL A 183 -9.65 8.04 -4.69
N ALA A 184 -10.33 6.90 -4.88
CA ALA A 184 -11.78 6.86 -5.05
C ALA A 184 -12.52 7.37 -3.80
N TRP A 185 -11.99 7.09 -2.60
CA TRP A 185 -12.53 7.65 -1.36
C TRP A 185 -12.44 9.17 -1.33
N LEU A 186 -11.31 9.74 -1.77
CA LEU A 186 -11.11 11.18 -1.85
C LEU A 186 -12.00 11.85 -2.90
N GLN A 187 -12.15 11.23 -4.07
CA GLN A 187 -12.75 11.85 -5.26
C GLN A 187 -14.20 11.44 -5.50
N GLU A 188 -14.72 10.45 -4.76
CA GLU A 188 -16.06 9.86 -4.93
C GLU A 188 -16.35 9.38 -6.36
N ARG A 189 -15.31 8.93 -7.06
CA ARG A 189 -15.37 8.43 -8.45
C ARG A 189 -14.23 7.48 -8.75
N ASP A 190 -14.33 6.74 -9.87
CA ASP A 190 -13.23 5.94 -10.40
C ASP A 190 -12.01 6.82 -10.76
N PRO A 191 -10.84 6.60 -10.13
CA PRO A 191 -9.64 7.37 -10.40
C PRO A 191 -8.82 6.86 -11.60
N PHE A 192 -9.42 6.16 -12.54
CA PHE A 192 -8.71 5.61 -13.69
C PHE A 192 -7.86 6.63 -14.47
N PRO A 193 -8.22 7.92 -14.58
CA PRO A 193 -7.36 8.92 -15.19
C PRO A 193 -5.98 9.07 -14.54
N ASP A 194 -5.83 8.70 -13.25
CA ASP A 194 -4.55 8.73 -12.53
C ASP A 194 -3.61 7.58 -12.92
N PHE A 195 -4.11 6.54 -13.58
CA PHE A 195 -3.31 5.37 -13.95
C PHE A 195 -2.17 5.74 -14.92
N ALA A 196 -2.46 6.46 -15.99
CA ALA A 196 -1.47 6.72 -17.03
C ALA A 196 -0.23 7.48 -16.54
N PRO A 197 -0.35 8.56 -15.73
CA PRO A 197 0.81 9.21 -15.11
C PRO A 197 1.56 8.30 -14.12
N ALA A 198 0.87 7.41 -13.43
CA ALA A 198 1.45 6.54 -12.41
C ALA A 198 2.11 5.29 -12.99
N ALA A 199 1.65 4.77 -14.12
CA ALA A 199 2.04 3.49 -14.69
C ALA A 199 3.56 3.22 -14.73
N PRO A 200 4.45 4.17 -15.11
CA PRO A 200 5.89 3.95 -15.14
C PRO A 200 6.51 3.71 -13.77
N TRP A 201 5.79 4.07 -12.70
CA TRP A 201 6.30 4.08 -11.33
C TRP A 201 5.68 2.99 -10.45
N ILE A 202 4.65 2.28 -10.91
CA ILE A 202 3.94 1.27 -10.11
C ILE A 202 4.86 0.09 -9.81
N ALA A 203 5.06 -0.22 -8.52
CA ALA A 203 5.83 -1.37 -8.06
C ALA A 203 5.03 -2.34 -7.18
N ASN A 204 3.93 -1.88 -6.60
CA ASN A 204 2.96 -2.68 -5.86
C ASN A 204 1.54 -2.16 -6.15
N VAL A 205 0.53 -3.00 -5.93
CA VAL A 205 -0.89 -2.64 -6.16
C VAL A 205 -1.74 -3.13 -5.00
N HIS A 206 -2.57 -2.25 -4.46
CA HIS A 206 -3.65 -2.59 -3.56
C HIS A 206 -5.00 -2.66 -4.27
N VAL A 207 -5.82 -3.61 -3.86
CA VAL A 207 -7.17 -3.79 -4.40
C VAL A 207 -8.18 -3.58 -3.28
N LYS A 208 -8.78 -2.41 -3.31
CA LYS A 208 -9.78 -1.92 -2.36
C LYS A 208 -10.85 -1.16 -3.12
N ASP A 209 -12.10 -1.52 -2.91
CA ASP A 209 -13.24 -0.85 -3.56
C ASP A 209 -14.25 -0.39 -2.52
N LEU A 210 -15.01 0.62 -2.87
CA LEU A 210 -15.92 1.25 -1.95
C LEU A 210 -17.14 1.89 -2.67
N ARG A 211 -18.21 2.06 -1.91
CA ARG A 211 -19.38 2.85 -2.30
C ARG A 211 -19.50 4.07 -1.40
N PRO A 212 -20.10 5.17 -1.89
CA PRO A 212 -20.47 6.28 -1.01
C PRO A 212 -21.40 5.80 0.10
N GLY A 213 -21.09 6.18 1.34
CA GLY A 213 -21.91 5.93 2.52
C GLY A 213 -22.42 7.26 3.12
N ALA A 214 -23.34 7.20 4.06
CA ALA A 214 -23.94 8.41 4.65
C ALA A 214 -22.93 9.25 5.45
N THR A 215 -21.94 8.61 6.10
CA THR A 215 -20.92 9.26 6.93
C THR A 215 -19.51 8.80 6.61
N ARG A 216 -19.36 7.55 6.18
CA ARG A 216 -18.10 6.91 5.76
C ARG A 216 -18.38 6.02 4.56
N PRO A 217 -17.38 5.73 3.72
CA PRO A 217 -17.56 4.81 2.63
C PRO A 217 -17.88 3.40 3.16
N GLU A 218 -18.66 2.66 2.40
CA GLU A 218 -18.86 1.23 2.58
C GLU A 218 -17.85 0.49 1.71
N PHE A 219 -16.96 -0.29 2.32
CA PHE A 219 -16.01 -1.12 1.57
C PHE A 219 -16.71 -2.36 1.02
N VAL A 220 -16.41 -2.67 -0.24
CA VAL A 220 -17.04 -3.77 -0.99
C VAL A 220 -15.98 -4.54 -1.79
N PRO A 221 -16.27 -5.77 -2.26
CA PRO A 221 -15.38 -6.49 -3.16
C PRO A 221 -15.11 -5.73 -4.46
N ALA A 222 -13.92 -5.93 -5.03
CA ALA A 222 -13.47 -5.26 -6.25
C ALA A 222 -14.47 -5.34 -7.41
N GLY A 223 -14.85 -4.19 -7.97
CA GLY A 223 -15.81 -4.06 -9.06
C GLY A 223 -17.28 -4.06 -8.61
N GLU A 224 -17.54 -4.07 -7.30
CA GLU A 224 -18.90 -3.86 -6.76
C GLU A 224 -19.12 -2.42 -6.26
N GLY A 225 -18.08 -1.58 -6.29
CA GLY A 225 -18.07 -0.19 -5.85
C GLY A 225 -17.94 0.81 -6.99
N LEU A 226 -17.16 1.86 -6.72
CA LEU A 226 -16.91 2.96 -7.67
C LEU A 226 -15.90 2.59 -8.75
N ILE A 227 -15.03 1.60 -8.52
CA ILE A 227 -13.84 1.37 -9.32
C ILE A 227 -14.11 0.27 -10.37
N ASN A 228 -13.87 0.60 -11.63
CA ASN A 228 -13.87 -0.40 -12.71
C ASN A 228 -12.55 -1.19 -12.72
N PHE A 229 -12.40 -2.13 -11.78
CA PHE A 229 -11.18 -2.94 -11.67
C PHE A 229 -10.84 -3.74 -12.93
N ALA A 230 -11.80 -4.11 -13.77
CA ALA A 230 -11.51 -4.75 -15.06
C ALA A 230 -10.66 -3.83 -15.94
N LEU A 231 -11.02 -2.54 -16.02
CA LEU A 231 -10.26 -1.54 -16.75
C LEU A 231 -8.86 -1.30 -16.16
N HIS A 232 -8.75 -1.17 -14.83
CA HIS A 232 -7.45 -1.01 -14.15
C HIS A 232 -6.55 -2.23 -14.38
N PHE A 233 -7.07 -3.44 -14.28
CA PHE A 233 -6.29 -4.66 -14.48
C PHE A 233 -5.89 -4.85 -15.95
N HIS A 234 -6.76 -4.50 -16.90
CA HIS A 234 -6.39 -4.46 -18.31
C HIS A 234 -5.21 -3.49 -18.55
N ALA A 235 -5.28 -2.28 -17.99
CA ALA A 235 -4.21 -1.29 -18.11
C ALA A 235 -2.91 -1.74 -17.44
N LEU A 236 -2.95 -2.38 -16.27
CA LEU A 236 -1.78 -2.99 -15.62
C LEU A 236 -1.14 -4.07 -16.51
N ARG A 237 -1.94 -4.98 -17.09
CA ARG A 237 -1.42 -6.02 -17.99
C ARG A 237 -0.75 -5.41 -19.22
N THR A 238 -1.39 -4.43 -19.84
CA THR A 238 -0.90 -3.79 -21.08
C THR A 238 0.31 -2.89 -20.85
N SER A 239 0.48 -2.34 -19.63
CA SER A 239 1.70 -1.61 -19.26
C SER A 239 2.91 -2.53 -18.96
N GLY A 240 2.72 -3.85 -18.99
CA GLY A 240 3.77 -4.82 -18.66
C GLY A 240 4.00 -5.01 -17.16
N TYR A 241 3.09 -4.55 -16.30
CA TYR A 241 3.21 -4.77 -14.86
C TYR A 241 3.20 -6.27 -14.51
N SER A 242 4.18 -6.69 -13.72
CA SER A 242 4.35 -8.08 -13.29
C SER A 242 4.58 -8.24 -11.76
N GLY A 243 4.44 -7.15 -11.04
CA GLY A 243 4.61 -7.08 -9.59
C GLY A 243 3.48 -7.73 -8.79
N PRO A 244 3.53 -7.63 -7.44
CA PRO A 244 2.48 -8.12 -6.56
C PRO A 244 1.19 -7.31 -6.68
N ILE A 245 0.06 -7.99 -6.42
CA ILE A 245 -1.25 -7.35 -6.27
C ILE A 245 -1.86 -7.90 -4.98
N SER A 246 -2.08 -7.03 -3.98
CA SER A 246 -2.59 -7.41 -2.67
C SER A 246 -4.05 -6.98 -2.49
N LEU A 247 -4.90 -7.91 -2.07
CA LEU A 247 -6.23 -7.55 -1.55
C LEU A 247 -6.07 -6.75 -0.26
N GLU A 248 -6.77 -5.63 -0.16
CA GLU A 248 -6.88 -4.80 1.03
C GLU A 248 -8.34 -4.35 1.25
N PRO A 249 -9.27 -5.28 1.47
CA PRO A 249 -10.69 -5.01 1.36
C PRO A 249 -11.28 -4.12 2.45
N HIS A 250 -10.61 -3.92 3.59
CA HIS A 250 -11.13 -3.20 4.76
C HIS A 250 -12.51 -3.69 5.23
N MET A 251 -12.76 -4.97 5.07
CA MET A 251 -13.98 -5.67 5.45
C MET A 251 -13.72 -6.58 6.66
N ASP A 252 -14.73 -7.35 7.09
CA ASP A 252 -14.49 -8.38 8.07
C ASP A 252 -13.58 -9.49 7.50
N GLY A 253 -12.64 -9.98 8.30
CA GLY A 253 -11.65 -10.99 7.91
C GLY A 253 -12.18 -12.42 7.87
N ASN A 254 -13.50 -12.64 7.88
CA ASN A 254 -14.03 -13.99 7.87
C ASN A 254 -13.84 -14.69 6.51
N VAL A 255 -13.79 -16.02 6.54
CA VAL A 255 -13.51 -16.86 5.37
C VAL A 255 -14.47 -16.58 4.20
N ALA A 256 -15.74 -16.30 4.48
CA ALA A 256 -16.74 -16.05 3.42
C ALA A 256 -16.48 -14.72 2.71
N THR A 257 -16.15 -13.67 3.48
CA THR A 257 -15.81 -12.35 2.94
C THR A 257 -14.53 -12.39 2.12
N ILE A 258 -13.45 -12.98 2.64
CA ILE A 258 -12.19 -13.09 1.90
C ILE A 258 -12.35 -13.91 0.63
N ARG A 259 -13.12 -15.01 0.68
CA ARG A 259 -13.47 -15.78 -0.52
C ARG A 259 -14.21 -14.94 -1.57
N ARG A 260 -15.18 -14.14 -1.14
CA ARG A 260 -15.93 -13.24 -2.03
C ARG A 260 -15.02 -12.19 -2.65
N CYS A 261 -14.13 -11.57 -1.86
CA CYS A 261 -13.16 -10.59 -2.38
C CYS A 261 -12.22 -11.23 -3.41
N LYS A 262 -11.70 -12.43 -3.13
CA LYS A 262 -10.87 -13.18 -4.09
C LYS A 262 -11.62 -13.49 -5.39
N GLN A 263 -12.85 -13.98 -5.31
CA GLN A 263 -13.67 -14.29 -6.48
C GLN A 263 -13.98 -13.03 -7.32
N ALA A 264 -14.30 -11.92 -6.67
CA ALA A 264 -14.54 -10.64 -7.34
C ALA A 264 -13.28 -10.17 -8.07
N PHE A 265 -12.11 -10.25 -7.41
CA PHE A 265 -10.82 -9.96 -8.05
C PHE A 265 -10.59 -10.87 -9.28
N GLU A 266 -10.75 -12.17 -9.14
CA GLU A 266 -10.52 -13.14 -10.24
C GLU A 266 -11.45 -12.86 -11.43
N LYS A 267 -12.71 -12.54 -11.16
CA LYS A 267 -13.67 -12.13 -12.18
C LYS A 267 -13.23 -10.86 -12.91
N ALA A 268 -12.84 -9.82 -12.17
CA ALA A 268 -12.38 -8.56 -12.76
C ALA A 268 -11.06 -8.73 -13.52
N TRP A 269 -10.15 -9.59 -13.03
CA TRP A 269 -8.87 -9.88 -13.69
C TRP A 269 -9.03 -10.59 -15.04
N LEU A 270 -10.04 -11.45 -15.16
CA LEU A 270 -10.31 -12.22 -16.37
C LEU A 270 -11.25 -11.48 -17.36
N ALA A 271 -11.82 -10.36 -16.96
CA ALA A 271 -12.60 -9.52 -17.85
C ALA A 271 -11.68 -8.86 -18.91
N ASP A 272 -12.12 -8.87 -20.15
CA ASP A 272 -11.42 -8.26 -21.29
C ASP A 272 -11.61 -6.72 -21.32
#